data_7870451b619e6f9622a7af1552ff5a26
#
_entry.id   7870451b619e6f9622a7af1552ff5a26
#
_cell.length_a   1.000
_cell.length_b   1.000
_cell.length_c   1.000
_cell.angle_alpha   90.00
_cell.angle_beta   90.00
_cell.angle_gamma   90.00
#
_symmetry.space_group_name_H-M   'P 1'
#
loop_
_entity.id
_entity.type
_entity.pdbx_description
1 polymer ?
#
loop_
_entity_poly.entity_id
_entity_poly.type
_entity_poly.pdbx_seq_one_letter_code
_entity_poly.pdbx_strand_id
1 'polypeptide(L)'
;MKRTWRAILALTLVCVVALTAAAMALGSKALPLTMTDACTIGDPAAAEGLHMAARIGMEQNRLQWRMDYDPAADTTDASFRLAYSDQSGQWIFDGYGYNIQCLLVDQEDDSDPICREVLRQARASGEELVDVTVHLADYWQDLPLSLSGASWPGGGDFCDAYGPWDIGDTVPFPALSIPVRESDDLTVTLARNADGSYEISGYDFTGISAAMYFTPFSLPLEGGTLTTLGIDPAAQPQPDWAPEGYGLWYVPVQTDDDGSSTPVPSRRQLVYPLDITRQQVVTLKQEELGGTVYLMTQEDGQLVLRLLEGGTYRLLQELSLGPAAEDSASYDLTIRDGFIVVLWDNQLTVLSRTEEGYHLDYTCPTQTAYVTGYTVSFTDPELEKQDDEDAMPYTVAPNFAMAYQDGKLAVAAYIGNSSMVCVLLLEVYGPEGLLYATARVPSVERQFAADNVRPMWVREDKKAPFPEADISTPIPELTWEK
;
A
#
# COMPACT_ATOMS: atom_id res chain seq x y z
N MET A 1 -42.30 -23.79 42.66
CA MET A 1 -41.22 -23.99 41.71
C MET A 1 -41.68 -24.44 40.31
N LYS A 2 -42.44 -25.52 40.10
CA LYS A 2 -42.85 -25.98 38.75
C LYS A 2 -43.68 -24.98 37.93
N ARG A 3 -44.51 -24.14 38.57
CA ARG A 3 -45.31 -23.10 37.88
C ARG A 3 -44.48 -21.91 37.41
N THR A 4 -43.48 -21.51 38.21
CA THR A 4 -42.55 -20.39 37.86
C THR A 4 -41.66 -20.73 36.66
N TRP A 5 -41.17 -21.97 36.61
CA TRP A 5 -40.37 -22.45 35.47
C TRP A 5 -41.19 -22.49 34.18
N ARG A 6 -42.47 -22.90 34.23
CA ARG A 6 -43.35 -22.89 33.05
C ARG A 6 -43.61 -21.47 32.56
N ALA A 7 -43.76 -20.51 33.47
CA ALA A 7 -43.98 -19.11 33.11
C ALA A 7 -42.71 -18.49 32.45
N ILE A 8 -41.53 -18.79 33.00
CA ILE A 8 -40.27 -18.34 32.42
C ILE A 8 -40.08 -18.94 31.02
N LEU A 9 -40.33 -20.23 30.86
CA LEU A 9 -40.18 -20.92 29.57
C LEU A 9 -41.16 -20.40 28.51
N ALA A 10 -42.40 -20.09 28.91
CA ALA A 10 -43.41 -19.48 28.05
C ALA A 10 -42.99 -18.04 27.63
N LEU A 11 -42.49 -17.25 28.59
CA LEU A 11 -42.00 -15.90 28.30
C LEU A 11 -40.79 -15.93 27.34
N THR A 12 -39.83 -16.81 27.58
CA THR A 12 -38.65 -16.99 26.68
C THR A 12 -39.11 -17.37 25.29
N LEU A 13 -40.05 -18.32 25.16
CA LEU A 13 -40.57 -18.73 23.87
C LEU A 13 -41.26 -17.57 23.14
N VAL A 14 -42.09 -16.78 23.85
CA VAL A 14 -42.73 -15.59 23.27
C VAL A 14 -41.69 -14.56 22.81
N CYS A 15 -40.66 -14.31 23.64
CA CYS A 15 -39.57 -13.40 23.24
C CYS A 15 -38.81 -13.90 22.00
N VAL A 16 -38.50 -15.20 21.94
CA VAL A 16 -37.84 -15.79 20.79
C VAL A 16 -38.71 -15.67 19.52
N VAL A 17 -39.98 -16.02 19.63
CA VAL A 17 -40.94 -15.90 18.50
C VAL A 17 -41.09 -14.45 18.07
N ALA A 18 -41.20 -13.51 19.00
CA ALA A 18 -41.33 -12.09 18.70
C ALA A 18 -40.05 -11.53 18.04
N LEU A 19 -38.86 -11.90 18.55
CA LEU A 19 -37.58 -11.52 17.95
C LEU A 19 -37.40 -12.13 16.54
N THR A 20 -37.78 -13.40 16.39
CA THR A 20 -37.71 -14.06 15.05
C THR A 20 -38.68 -13.42 14.07
N ALA A 21 -39.90 -13.12 14.51
CA ALA A 21 -40.89 -12.43 13.66
C ALA A 21 -40.44 -11.00 13.32
N ALA A 22 -39.88 -10.27 14.30
CA ALA A 22 -39.28 -8.95 14.03
C ALA A 22 -38.09 -9.02 13.07
N ALA A 23 -37.21 -10.01 13.22
CA ALA A 23 -36.07 -10.21 12.32
C ALA A 23 -36.54 -10.59 10.90
N MET A 24 -37.58 -11.46 10.77
CA MET A 24 -38.19 -11.78 9.47
C MET A 24 -38.90 -10.54 8.87
N ALA A 25 -39.60 -9.74 9.66
CA ALA A 25 -40.28 -8.55 9.19
C ALA A 25 -39.29 -7.45 8.75
N LEU A 26 -38.15 -7.36 9.42
CA LEU A 26 -37.07 -6.48 9.02
C LEU A 26 -36.34 -7.01 7.77
N GLY A 27 -36.14 -8.33 7.67
CA GLY A 27 -35.54 -8.96 6.49
C GLY A 27 -36.46 -8.96 5.27
N SER A 28 -37.79 -8.92 5.46
CA SER A 28 -38.76 -8.82 4.37
C SER A 28 -38.99 -7.39 3.86
N LYS A 29 -38.56 -6.38 4.62
CA LYS A 29 -38.44 -5.01 4.15
C LYS A 29 -37.01 -4.83 3.64
N ALA A 30 -36.70 -5.47 2.52
CA ALA A 30 -35.48 -5.20 1.81
C ALA A 30 -35.38 -3.69 1.59
N LEU A 31 -34.40 -3.06 2.25
CA LEU A 31 -34.04 -1.69 1.93
C LEU A 31 -33.31 -1.75 0.59
N PRO A 32 -33.92 -1.29 -0.52
CA PRO A 32 -33.28 -1.37 -1.79
C PRO A 32 -32.04 -0.48 -1.79
N LEU A 33 -30.90 -1.08 -2.09
CA LEU A 33 -29.70 -0.34 -2.44
C LEU A 33 -29.80 0.00 -3.94
N THR A 34 -29.65 1.25 -4.26
CA THR A 34 -29.59 1.73 -5.65
C THR A 34 -28.21 2.30 -5.92
N MET A 35 -27.71 2.13 -7.15
CA MET A 35 -26.48 2.72 -7.62
C MET A 35 -26.82 3.87 -8.58
N THR A 36 -26.51 5.09 -8.16
CA THR A 36 -26.75 6.27 -9.01
C THR A 36 -25.52 6.53 -9.85
N ASP A 37 -25.72 6.72 -11.14
CA ASP A 37 -24.64 7.11 -12.05
C ASP A 37 -24.12 8.51 -11.70
N ALA A 38 -22.84 8.59 -11.36
CA ALA A 38 -22.17 9.88 -11.15
C ALA A 38 -21.46 10.33 -12.43
N CYS A 39 -20.82 9.39 -13.14
CA CYS A 39 -20.18 9.65 -14.43
C CYS A 39 -19.93 8.31 -15.16
N THR A 40 -20.20 8.26 -16.45
CA THR A 40 -19.89 7.12 -17.29
C THR A 40 -19.31 7.60 -18.62
N ILE A 41 -18.18 7.00 -19.04
CA ILE A 41 -17.53 7.27 -20.33
C ILE A 41 -17.14 5.95 -21.03
N GLY A 42 -16.97 6.02 -22.35
CA GLY A 42 -16.59 4.85 -23.15
C GLY A 42 -17.76 3.93 -23.50
N ASP A 43 -17.45 2.71 -23.95
CA ASP A 43 -18.43 1.72 -24.39
C ASP A 43 -18.68 0.66 -23.33
N PRO A 44 -19.90 0.55 -22.76
CA PRO A 44 -20.24 -0.50 -21.79
C PRO A 44 -20.01 -1.92 -22.29
N ALA A 45 -20.06 -2.16 -23.62
CA ALA A 45 -19.76 -3.47 -24.20
C ALA A 45 -18.31 -3.94 -23.90
N ALA A 46 -17.41 -3.04 -23.54
CA ALA A 46 -16.07 -3.40 -23.08
C ALA A 46 -16.11 -4.23 -21.78
N ALA A 47 -17.15 -4.03 -20.96
CA ALA A 47 -17.36 -4.73 -19.68
C ALA A 47 -18.30 -5.94 -19.79
N GLU A 48 -18.62 -6.42 -21.01
CA GLU A 48 -19.47 -7.60 -21.19
C GLU A 48 -18.85 -8.83 -20.51
N GLY A 49 -19.62 -9.51 -19.65
CA GLY A 49 -19.18 -10.64 -18.84
C GLY A 49 -18.38 -10.26 -17.59
N LEU A 50 -18.20 -8.97 -17.29
CA LEU A 50 -17.58 -8.53 -16.04
C LEU A 50 -18.64 -8.43 -14.93
N HIS A 51 -18.34 -9.02 -13.79
CA HIS A 51 -19.14 -8.92 -12.57
C HIS A 51 -18.31 -8.29 -11.46
N MET A 52 -18.93 -7.38 -10.72
CA MET A 52 -18.32 -6.74 -9.57
C MET A 52 -19.15 -6.99 -8.32
N ALA A 53 -18.59 -7.71 -7.36
CA ALA A 53 -19.20 -7.89 -6.06
C ALA A 53 -18.61 -6.90 -5.06
N ALA A 54 -19.49 -6.23 -4.31
CA ALA A 54 -19.09 -5.24 -3.33
C ALA A 54 -19.88 -5.41 -2.03
N ARG A 55 -19.29 -4.93 -0.94
CA ARG A 55 -19.94 -4.93 0.38
C ARG A 55 -20.01 -3.51 0.88
N ILE A 56 -21.22 -3.07 1.13
CA ILE A 56 -21.55 -1.70 1.54
C ILE A 56 -22.30 -1.77 2.83
N GLY A 57 -22.01 -0.88 3.74
CA GLY A 57 -22.65 -0.88 5.05
C GLY A 57 -22.89 0.49 5.65
N MET A 58 -23.67 0.50 6.70
CA MET A 58 -23.85 1.65 7.57
C MET A 58 -23.30 1.31 8.96
N GLU A 59 -22.19 1.90 9.32
CA GLU A 59 -21.46 1.63 10.54
C GLU A 59 -22.32 1.81 11.80
N GLN A 60 -23.07 2.90 11.87
CA GLN A 60 -23.90 3.23 13.03
C GLN A 60 -25.09 2.27 13.23
N ASN A 61 -25.58 1.63 12.19
CA ASN A 61 -26.80 0.83 12.23
C ASN A 61 -26.56 -0.66 12.01
N ARG A 62 -25.32 -1.10 11.85
CA ARG A 62 -24.95 -2.50 11.55
C ARG A 62 -25.72 -3.10 10.36
N LEU A 63 -26.06 -2.26 9.41
CA LEU A 63 -26.71 -2.66 8.18
C LEU A 63 -25.65 -2.93 7.10
N GLN A 64 -25.81 -4.04 6.40
CA GLN A 64 -24.87 -4.45 5.38
C GLN A 64 -25.60 -4.95 4.14
N TRP A 65 -25.10 -4.55 2.97
CA TRP A 65 -25.52 -5.05 1.67
C TRP A 65 -24.36 -5.77 0.99
N ARG A 66 -24.62 -6.95 0.47
CA ARG A 66 -23.81 -7.53 -0.58
C ARG A 66 -24.44 -7.12 -1.90
N MET A 67 -23.66 -6.52 -2.74
CA MET A 67 -24.04 -6.04 -4.06
C MET A 67 -23.30 -6.85 -5.11
N ASP A 68 -24.03 -7.27 -6.13
CA ASP A 68 -23.49 -7.80 -7.38
C ASP A 68 -23.92 -6.87 -8.50
N TYR A 69 -22.95 -6.27 -9.19
CA TYR A 69 -23.15 -5.29 -10.25
C TYR A 69 -22.63 -5.82 -11.58
N ASP A 70 -23.50 -5.76 -12.58
CA ASP A 70 -23.18 -6.03 -13.99
C ASP A 70 -23.03 -4.68 -14.70
N PRO A 71 -21.80 -4.25 -15.03
CA PRO A 71 -21.57 -2.94 -15.62
C PRO A 71 -22.02 -2.84 -17.08
N ALA A 72 -22.06 -3.94 -17.83
CA ALA A 72 -22.52 -3.93 -19.21
C ALA A 72 -24.04 -3.78 -19.32
N ALA A 73 -24.79 -4.45 -18.44
CA ALA A 73 -26.24 -4.36 -18.36
C ALA A 73 -26.72 -3.18 -17.50
N ASP A 74 -25.84 -2.52 -16.77
CA ASP A 74 -26.13 -1.50 -15.74
C ASP A 74 -27.19 -1.98 -14.74
N THR A 75 -27.02 -3.21 -14.25
CA THR A 75 -27.94 -3.83 -13.30
C THR A 75 -27.26 -4.16 -11.99
N THR A 76 -27.97 -3.89 -10.90
CA THR A 76 -27.50 -4.17 -9.54
C THR A 76 -28.42 -5.14 -8.86
N ASP A 77 -27.92 -6.27 -8.39
CA ASP A 77 -28.60 -7.14 -7.44
C ASP A 77 -28.00 -6.93 -6.04
N ALA A 78 -28.84 -6.61 -5.06
CA ALA A 78 -28.37 -6.31 -3.72
C ALA A 78 -29.16 -7.10 -2.68
N SER A 79 -28.44 -7.90 -1.91
CA SER A 79 -28.97 -8.64 -0.77
C SER A 79 -28.58 -7.94 0.53
N PHE A 80 -29.59 -7.75 1.39
CA PHE A 80 -29.44 -7.12 2.69
C PHE A 80 -29.27 -8.14 3.81
N ARG A 81 -28.39 -7.85 4.75
CA ARG A 81 -28.30 -8.58 6.01
C ARG A 81 -27.96 -7.65 7.18
N LEU A 82 -28.35 -8.06 8.39
CA LEU A 82 -27.82 -7.46 9.60
C LEU A 82 -26.41 -8.01 9.84
N ALA A 83 -25.41 -7.15 9.83
CA ALA A 83 -24.06 -7.54 10.18
C ALA A 83 -23.92 -7.63 11.68
N TYR A 84 -23.66 -8.83 12.15
CA TYR A 84 -23.29 -9.06 13.54
C TYR A 84 -21.79 -8.99 13.66
N SER A 85 -21.16 -7.93 13.78
CA SER A 85 -19.87 -7.86 14.43
C SER A 85 -19.20 -6.54 14.24
N ASP A 86 -18.74 -6.33 15.22
CA ASP A 86 -17.51 -5.96 15.76
C ASP A 86 -16.32 -6.80 15.27
N GLN A 87 -16.13 -6.84 14.03
CA GLN A 87 -14.89 -7.33 13.49
C GLN A 87 -14.04 -6.12 13.13
N SER A 88 -13.50 -5.49 14.15
CA SER A 88 -12.15 -4.99 14.08
C SER A 88 -11.31 -6.11 13.46
N GLY A 89 -10.89 -5.94 12.24
CA GLY A 89 -10.14 -6.96 11.52
C GLY A 89 -8.88 -7.29 12.31
N GLN A 90 -8.80 -8.50 12.85
CA GLN A 90 -7.55 -9.02 13.35
C GLN A 90 -6.72 -9.40 12.13
N TRP A 91 -5.68 -8.69 11.91
CA TRP A 91 -4.68 -8.99 10.88
C TRP A 91 -3.69 -9.99 11.48
N ILE A 92 -3.42 -11.04 10.76
CA ILE A 92 -2.35 -11.98 11.11
C ILE A 92 -1.22 -11.69 10.13
N PHE A 93 -0.14 -11.11 10.62
CA PHE A 93 1.10 -11.03 9.88
C PHE A 93 1.88 -12.32 10.08
N ASP A 94 2.23 -12.96 8.99
CA ASP A 94 3.15 -14.09 9.00
C ASP A 94 4.54 -13.62 8.49
N GLY A 95 5.18 -12.65 9.15
CA GLY A 95 6.55 -12.29 8.81
C GLY A 95 6.98 -10.89 9.22
N TYR A 96 8.25 -10.77 9.55
CA TYR A 96 8.94 -9.49 9.78
C TYR A 96 9.77 -9.14 8.55
N GLY A 97 9.71 -7.88 8.13
CA GLY A 97 10.64 -7.32 7.17
C GLY A 97 11.63 -6.39 7.86
N TYR A 98 12.81 -6.29 7.33
CA TYR A 98 13.82 -5.32 7.75
C TYR A 98 14.26 -4.53 6.53
N ASN A 99 14.13 -3.22 6.60
CA ASN A 99 14.60 -2.33 5.55
C ASN A 99 15.98 -1.78 5.86
N ILE A 100 16.80 -1.60 4.84
CA ILE A 100 18.01 -0.79 4.94
C ILE A 100 17.56 0.67 5.04
N GLN A 101 17.99 1.37 6.07
CA GLN A 101 17.70 2.78 6.25
C GLN A 101 18.95 3.55 6.64
N CYS A 102 18.94 4.85 6.39
CA CYS A 102 19.91 5.77 6.92
C CYS A 102 19.29 6.51 8.12
N LEU A 103 19.86 6.33 9.29
CA LEU A 103 19.48 7.07 10.49
C LEU A 103 20.48 8.20 10.68
N LEU A 104 20.14 9.42 10.26
CA LEU A 104 21.03 10.57 10.32
C LEU A 104 21.02 11.27 11.66
N VAL A 105 19.93 11.18 12.41
CA VAL A 105 19.79 11.72 13.76
C VAL A 105 18.94 10.76 14.57
N ASP A 106 19.49 10.27 15.67
CA ASP A 106 18.71 9.52 16.64
C ASP A 106 18.14 10.48 17.68
N GLN A 107 16.82 10.71 17.61
CA GLN A 107 16.12 11.63 18.51
C GLN A 107 16.03 11.13 19.94
N GLU A 108 16.13 9.82 20.15
CA GLU A 108 16.02 9.19 21.47
C GLU A 108 17.39 8.98 22.12
N ASP A 109 18.48 9.09 21.36
CA ASP A 109 19.83 8.90 21.85
C ASP A 109 20.55 10.25 22.07
N ASP A 110 20.55 10.72 23.31
CA ASP A 110 21.35 11.90 23.73
C ASP A 110 22.85 11.74 23.46
N SER A 111 23.32 10.55 23.15
CA SER A 111 24.72 10.30 22.80
C SER A 111 25.01 10.52 21.31
N ASP A 112 23.98 10.63 20.46
CA ASP A 112 24.14 10.95 19.04
C ASP A 112 24.89 12.29 18.87
N PRO A 113 25.97 12.32 18.09
CA PRO A 113 26.81 13.52 17.99
C PRO A 113 26.09 14.66 17.27
N ILE A 114 25.23 14.39 16.29
CA ILE A 114 24.46 15.42 15.59
C ILE A 114 23.35 15.93 16.51
N CYS A 115 22.59 15.03 17.16
CA CYS A 115 21.55 15.42 18.10
C CYS A 115 22.10 16.35 19.19
N ARG A 116 23.23 16.00 19.76
CA ARG A 116 23.92 16.89 20.78
C ARG A 116 24.29 18.26 20.23
N GLU A 117 24.81 18.31 19.01
CA GLU A 117 25.23 19.57 18.41
C GLU A 117 24.05 20.48 18.11
N VAL A 118 23.00 19.93 17.47
CA VAL A 118 21.81 20.70 17.14
C VAL A 118 21.09 21.20 18.40
N LEU A 119 20.96 20.36 19.42
CA LEU A 119 20.39 20.76 20.72
C LEU A 119 21.22 21.81 21.41
N ARG A 120 22.54 21.73 21.32
CA ARG A 120 23.46 22.75 21.88
C ARG A 120 23.26 24.11 21.21
N GLN A 121 23.14 24.14 19.89
CA GLN A 121 22.92 25.38 19.13
C GLN A 121 21.52 25.93 19.37
N ALA A 122 20.48 25.10 19.40
CA ALA A 122 19.12 25.53 19.72
C ALA A 122 19.03 26.19 21.11
N ARG A 123 19.61 25.54 22.10
CA ARG A 123 19.67 26.12 23.48
C ARG A 123 20.43 27.46 23.55
N ALA A 124 21.43 27.62 22.69
CA ALA A 124 22.20 28.89 22.66
C ALA A 124 21.41 30.02 21.97
N SER A 125 20.56 29.73 21.01
CA SER A 125 19.68 30.71 20.34
C SER A 125 18.60 31.23 21.30
N GLY A 126 17.97 30.34 22.05
CA GLY A 126 16.84 30.63 22.94
C GLY A 126 15.51 30.90 22.22
N GLU A 127 15.45 30.74 20.94
CA GLU A 127 14.26 30.93 20.09
C GLU A 127 13.22 29.81 20.27
N GLU A 128 11.94 30.08 19.96
CA GLU A 128 10.88 29.09 20.07
C GLU A 128 10.94 28.03 18.92
N LEU A 129 11.39 28.46 17.74
CA LEU A 129 11.65 27.60 16.58
C LEU A 129 13.01 27.98 16.03
N VAL A 130 13.88 27.01 15.82
CA VAL A 130 15.22 27.23 15.34
C VAL A 130 15.65 26.18 14.33
N ASP A 131 16.20 26.62 13.21
CA ASP A 131 16.84 25.76 12.21
C ASP A 131 18.34 25.73 12.49
N VAL A 132 18.87 24.52 12.64
CA VAL A 132 20.30 24.28 12.84
C VAL A 132 20.82 23.46 11.70
N THR A 133 21.78 24.02 10.97
CA THR A 133 22.45 23.29 9.87
C THR A 133 23.77 22.73 10.36
N VAL A 134 24.00 21.45 10.05
CA VAL A 134 25.25 20.73 10.30
C VAL A 134 25.78 20.13 9.01
N HIS A 135 27.11 20.14 8.85
CA HIS A 135 27.79 19.49 7.73
C HIS A 135 27.95 18.00 8.05
N LEU A 136 27.36 17.13 7.24
CA LEU A 136 27.39 15.67 7.49
C LEU A 136 28.82 15.11 7.45
N ALA A 137 29.68 15.67 6.61
CA ALA A 137 31.08 15.27 6.50
C ALA A 137 31.90 15.50 7.78
N ASP A 138 31.46 16.36 8.69
CA ASP A 138 32.08 16.55 10.00
C ASP A 138 31.85 15.37 10.96
N TYR A 139 30.85 14.53 10.67
CA TYR A 139 30.42 13.44 11.53
C TYR A 139 30.67 12.05 10.93
N TRP A 140 30.51 11.91 9.61
CA TRP A 140 30.63 10.64 8.92
C TRP A 140 31.48 10.74 7.66
N GLN A 141 32.24 9.70 7.42
CA GLN A 141 32.92 9.47 6.15
C GLN A 141 31.94 8.82 5.14
N ASP A 142 31.16 7.85 5.63
CA ASP A 142 30.12 7.16 4.88
C ASP A 142 28.78 7.29 5.63
N LEU A 143 27.66 7.19 4.92
CA LEU A 143 26.33 7.24 5.53
C LEU A 143 26.13 6.05 6.49
N PRO A 144 25.56 6.28 7.68
CA PRO A 144 25.31 5.22 8.65
C PRO A 144 24.10 4.39 8.21
N LEU A 145 24.33 3.37 7.41
CA LEU A 145 23.29 2.44 6.97
C LEU A 145 23.04 1.37 8.02
N SER A 146 21.78 1.11 8.28
CA SER A 146 21.34 0.11 9.25
C SER A 146 20.13 -0.66 8.74
N LEU A 147 19.89 -1.83 9.33
CA LEU A 147 18.63 -2.55 9.19
C LEU A 147 17.72 -2.15 10.33
N SER A 148 16.52 -1.72 9.99
CA SER A 148 15.44 -1.49 10.95
C SER A 148 14.24 -2.34 10.60
N GLY A 149 13.46 -2.69 11.62
CA GLY A 149 12.19 -3.38 11.41
C GLY A 149 11.29 -2.58 10.49
N ALA A 150 10.85 -3.18 9.40
CA ALA A 150 9.81 -2.64 8.57
C ALA A 150 8.47 -3.12 9.11
N SER A 151 7.66 -2.20 9.64
CA SER A 151 6.25 -2.46 9.82
C SER A 151 5.60 -2.46 8.45
N TRP A 152 5.04 -3.59 8.04
CA TRP A 152 4.24 -3.65 6.83
C TRP A 152 2.99 -2.78 6.94
N PRO A 153 2.45 -2.27 5.80
CA PRO A 153 1.53 -1.15 5.76
C PRO A 153 0.25 -1.44 6.52
N GLY A 154 0.05 -0.77 7.57
CA GLY A 154 -1.03 -0.85 8.53
C GLY A 154 -0.72 0.05 9.69
N GLY A 155 -0.07 1.17 9.38
CA GLY A 155 0.36 2.14 10.37
C GLY A 155 -0.75 2.57 11.32
N GLY A 156 -0.42 2.93 12.51
CA GLY A 156 -1.26 3.53 13.52
C GLY A 156 -1.76 2.53 14.54
N ASP A 157 -3.02 2.25 14.56
CA ASP A 157 -3.71 1.50 15.62
C ASP A 157 -3.37 0.00 15.68
N PHE A 158 -2.52 -0.46 14.79
CA PHE A 158 -2.19 -1.88 14.64
C PHE A 158 -1.22 -2.38 15.70
N CYS A 159 -0.21 -1.61 16.03
CA CYS A 159 0.77 -1.95 17.08
C CYS A 159 0.11 -2.06 18.45
N ASP A 160 -0.93 -1.26 18.73
CA ASP A 160 -1.64 -1.27 20.00
C ASP A 160 -2.51 -2.51 20.20
N ALA A 161 -2.98 -3.13 19.12
CA ALA A 161 -3.86 -4.30 19.20
C ALA A 161 -3.12 -5.63 19.48
N TYR A 162 -1.81 -5.69 19.23
CA TYR A 162 -0.99 -6.92 19.34
C TYR A 162 0.15 -6.83 20.35
N GLY A 163 0.21 -5.75 21.12
CA GLY A 163 1.29 -5.45 22.05
C GLY A 163 2.49 -4.80 21.36
N PRO A 164 3.47 -4.32 22.12
CA PRO A 164 4.65 -3.72 21.55
C PRO A 164 5.36 -4.80 20.73
N TRP A 165 5.28 -4.65 19.42
CA TRP A 165 6.25 -5.28 18.56
C TRP A 165 7.56 -4.60 18.91
N ASP A 166 8.40 -5.31 19.63
CA ASP A 166 9.77 -4.88 19.78
C ASP A 166 10.35 -4.99 18.36
N ILE A 167 10.27 -3.87 17.64
CA ILE A 167 10.92 -3.69 16.35
C ILE A 167 12.39 -3.67 16.76
N GLY A 168 12.99 -4.85 16.73
CA GLY A 168 14.27 -5.12 17.32
C GLY A 168 15.28 -4.05 16.96
N ASP A 169 16.24 -3.83 17.82
CA ASP A 169 17.27 -2.81 17.73
C ASP A 169 17.74 -2.59 16.29
N THR A 170 17.81 -1.33 15.88
CA THR A 170 18.44 -0.92 14.63
C THR A 170 19.89 -1.44 14.61
N VAL A 171 20.23 -2.28 13.61
CA VAL A 171 21.56 -2.88 13.53
C VAL A 171 22.31 -2.41 12.29
N PRO A 172 23.63 -2.12 12.39
CA PRO A 172 24.43 -1.64 11.26
C PRO A 172 24.40 -2.60 10.08
N PHE A 173 24.30 -2.04 8.86
CA PHE A 173 24.37 -2.78 7.59
C PHE A 173 25.62 -2.39 6.78
N PRO A 174 26.76 -3.04 6.99
CA PRO A 174 28.04 -2.63 6.43
C PRO A 174 28.31 -3.13 5.01
N ALA A 175 27.33 -3.74 4.33
CA ALA A 175 27.52 -4.24 2.97
C ALA A 175 27.60 -3.13 1.92
N LEU A 176 27.06 -1.94 2.26
CA LEU A 176 27.13 -0.75 1.42
C LEU A 176 27.87 0.35 2.20
N SER A 177 28.72 1.08 1.50
CA SER A 177 29.51 2.21 2.00
C SER A 177 29.29 3.38 1.05
N ILE A 178 28.32 4.23 1.37
CA ILE A 178 27.94 5.38 0.55
C ILE A 178 28.63 6.61 1.11
N PRO A 179 29.61 7.20 0.38
CA PRO A 179 30.41 8.29 0.92
C PRO A 179 29.58 9.57 1.11
N VAL A 180 29.79 10.24 2.22
CA VAL A 180 29.26 11.59 2.47
C VAL A 180 30.11 12.60 1.70
N ARG A 181 29.44 13.56 1.04
CA ARG A 181 30.09 14.62 0.28
C ARG A 181 30.29 15.86 1.14
N GLU A 182 31.30 16.67 0.82
CA GLU A 182 31.54 17.94 1.51
C GLU A 182 30.38 18.94 1.39
N SER A 183 29.50 18.77 0.39
CA SER A 183 28.32 19.60 0.15
C SER A 183 27.07 19.08 0.86
N ASP A 184 27.16 17.99 1.57
CA ASP A 184 26.01 17.36 2.18
C ASP A 184 25.73 17.96 3.57
N ASP A 185 24.65 18.71 3.64
CA ASP A 185 24.20 19.40 4.86
C ASP A 185 22.86 18.83 5.31
N LEU A 186 22.70 18.76 6.63
CA LEU A 186 21.45 18.46 7.30
C LEU A 186 20.98 19.69 8.07
N THR A 187 19.80 20.20 7.76
CA THR A 187 19.12 21.21 8.54
C THR A 187 18.07 20.56 9.42
N VAL A 188 18.19 20.71 10.73
CA VAL A 188 17.26 20.19 11.71
C VAL A 188 16.45 21.35 12.27
N THR A 189 15.13 21.27 12.16
CA THR A 189 14.19 22.22 12.76
C THR A 189 13.83 21.74 14.16
N LEU A 190 14.07 22.57 15.17
CA LEU A 190 13.77 22.27 16.56
C LEU A 190 12.72 23.24 17.11
N ALA A 191 11.73 22.67 17.81
CA ALA A 191 10.70 23.44 18.51
C ALA A 191 10.95 23.40 20.03
N ARG A 192 10.74 24.53 20.69
CA ARG A 192 10.90 24.66 22.14
C ARG A 192 9.62 24.30 22.86
N ASN A 193 9.70 23.33 23.74
CA ASN A 193 8.63 22.92 24.63
C ASN A 193 8.34 23.91 25.75
N ALA A 194 7.17 23.78 26.39
CA ALA A 194 6.75 24.63 27.51
C ALA A 194 7.66 24.51 28.73
N ASP A 195 8.38 23.40 28.90
CA ASP A 195 9.35 23.17 29.96
C ASP A 195 10.74 23.75 29.63
N GLY A 196 10.92 24.29 28.42
CA GLY A 196 12.16 24.86 27.92
C GLY A 196 13.11 23.87 27.26
N SER A 197 12.73 22.59 27.16
CA SER A 197 13.43 21.61 26.33
C SER A 197 13.19 21.88 24.86
N TYR A 198 14.00 21.27 23.98
CA TYR A 198 13.83 21.30 22.54
C TYR A 198 13.59 19.90 22.03
N GLU A 199 12.68 19.77 21.08
CA GLU A 199 12.42 18.54 20.33
C GLU A 199 12.61 18.78 18.83
N ILE A 200 12.99 17.74 18.10
CA ILE A 200 13.11 17.80 16.65
C ILE A 200 11.70 17.77 16.05
N SER A 201 11.32 18.85 15.35
CA SER A 201 10.04 18.98 14.67
C SER A 201 10.12 18.67 13.17
N GLY A 202 11.33 18.67 12.60
CA GLY A 202 11.55 18.35 11.20
C GLY A 202 13.03 18.35 10.84
N TYR A 203 13.34 17.85 9.66
CA TYR A 203 14.66 17.94 9.08
C TYR A 203 14.57 18.05 7.57
N ASP A 204 15.55 18.72 6.97
CA ASP A 204 15.69 18.89 5.53
C ASP A 204 17.15 18.72 5.14
N PHE A 205 17.37 18.24 3.92
CA PHE A 205 18.70 18.03 3.37
C PHE A 205 18.99 19.08 2.31
N THR A 206 20.15 19.72 2.41
CA THR A 206 20.68 20.60 1.38
C THR A 206 21.96 19.99 0.80
N GLY A 207 22.07 20.04 -0.51
CA GLY A 207 23.14 19.34 -1.23
C GLY A 207 22.68 18.02 -1.81
N ILE A 208 23.55 17.36 -2.57
CA ILE A 208 23.27 16.06 -3.16
C ILE A 208 23.80 14.99 -2.20
N SER A 209 23.07 14.76 -1.12
CA SER A 209 23.30 13.59 -0.28
C SER A 209 22.79 12.35 -1.01
N ALA A 210 23.60 11.32 -1.09
CA ALA A 210 23.17 10.02 -1.61
C ALA A 210 21.97 9.46 -0.82
N ALA A 211 21.79 9.87 0.45
CA ALA A 211 20.66 9.52 1.28
C ALA A 211 19.30 9.92 0.70
N MET A 212 19.23 10.95 -0.13
CA MET A 212 18.02 11.40 -0.80
C MET A 212 17.70 10.58 -2.05
N TYR A 213 18.62 9.75 -2.53
CA TYR A 213 18.53 9.03 -3.78
C TYR A 213 18.45 7.52 -3.62
N PHE A 214 18.03 7.03 -2.46
CA PHE A 214 17.85 5.61 -2.31
C PHE A 214 16.51 5.24 -1.68
N THR A 215 15.99 4.10 -2.13
CA THR A 215 14.73 3.53 -1.67
C THR A 215 14.98 2.14 -1.13
N PRO A 216 14.66 1.86 0.13
CA PRO A 216 14.81 0.53 0.68
C PRO A 216 13.69 -0.39 0.18
N PHE A 217 14.04 -1.64 -0.11
CA PHE A 217 13.10 -2.71 -0.42
C PHE A 217 13.39 -3.91 0.45
N SER A 218 12.35 -4.53 0.97
CA SER A 218 12.46 -5.71 1.83
C SER A 218 11.29 -6.65 1.63
N LEU A 219 11.57 -7.95 1.71
CA LEU A 219 10.56 -9.00 1.72
C LEU A 219 10.79 -9.92 2.93
N PRO A 220 9.76 -10.20 3.74
CA PRO A 220 9.86 -11.18 4.79
C PRO A 220 10.01 -12.59 4.19
N LEU A 221 10.82 -13.41 4.82
CA LEU A 221 11.05 -14.82 4.48
C LEU A 221 11.00 -15.68 5.73
N GLU A 222 10.81 -16.97 5.56
CA GLU A 222 10.97 -17.88 6.68
C GLU A 222 12.42 -17.84 7.21
N GLY A 223 12.59 -17.40 8.46
CA GLY A 223 13.89 -17.31 9.13
C GLY A 223 14.78 -16.13 8.72
N GLY A 224 14.25 -15.13 7.99
CA GLY A 224 15.03 -13.97 7.61
C GLY A 224 14.26 -12.94 6.79
N THR A 225 15.01 -12.07 6.14
CA THR A 225 14.49 -11.09 5.21
C THR A 225 15.36 -11.04 3.95
N LEU A 226 14.73 -10.80 2.81
CA LEU A 226 15.40 -10.42 1.58
C LEU A 226 15.36 -8.90 1.48
N THR A 227 16.51 -8.25 1.37
CA THR A 227 16.58 -6.80 1.35
C THR A 227 17.53 -6.29 0.27
N THR A 228 17.26 -5.08 -0.20
CA THR A 228 18.09 -4.36 -1.15
C THR A 228 17.87 -2.86 -1.01
N LEU A 229 18.71 -2.09 -1.67
CA LEU A 229 18.61 -0.65 -1.74
C LEU A 229 18.55 -0.22 -3.21
N GLY A 230 17.45 0.41 -3.63
CA GLY A 230 17.40 1.12 -4.90
C GLY A 230 18.19 2.43 -4.75
N ILE A 231 19.12 2.67 -5.67
CA ILE A 231 19.94 3.88 -5.69
C ILE A 231 19.64 4.64 -6.97
N ASP A 232 19.18 5.89 -6.86
CA ASP A 232 18.91 6.72 -8.02
C ASP A 232 20.18 6.94 -8.87
N PRO A 233 20.13 6.77 -10.18
CA PRO A 233 21.26 7.07 -11.08
C PRO A 233 21.83 8.49 -10.94
N ALA A 234 21.02 9.47 -10.52
CA ALA A 234 21.46 10.84 -10.25
C ALA A 234 22.52 10.92 -9.15
N ALA A 235 22.55 9.95 -8.23
CA ALA A 235 23.61 9.84 -7.22
C ALA A 235 24.95 9.43 -7.81
N GLN A 236 24.98 8.92 -9.06
CA GLN A 236 26.17 8.42 -9.74
C GLN A 236 26.91 7.33 -8.93
N PRO A 237 26.22 6.23 -8.58
CA PRO A 237 26.79 5.20 -7.74
C PRO A 237 28.07 4.61 -8.36
N GLN A 238 29.03 4.29 -7.50
CA GLN A 238 30.32 3.75 -7.88
C GLN A 238 30.48 2.31 -7.38
N PRO A 239 31.30 1.48 -8.04
CA PRO A 239 31.49 0.08 -7.63
C PRO A 239 32.03 -0.09 -6.20
N ASP A 240 32.80 0.86 -5.70
CA ASP A 240 33.39 0.85 -4.37
C ASP A 240 32.37 1.16 -3.26
N TRP A 241 31.16 1.66 -3.61
CA TRP A 241 30.06 1.81 -2.64
C TRP A 241 29.49 0.46 -2.16
N ALA A 242 29.74 -0.61 -2.91
CA ALA A 242 29.30 -1.95 -2.57
C ALA A 242 30.48 -2.93 -2.53
N PRO A 243 31.39 -2.82 -1.55
CA PRO A 243 32.61 -3.61 -1.49
C PRO A 243 32.37 -5.11 -1.40
N GLU A 244 31.22 -5.53 -0.92
CA GLU A 244 30.79 -6.94 -0.85
C GLU A 244 29.84 -7.32 -2.00
N GLY A 245 29.57 -6.39 -2.93
CA GLY A 245 28.64 -6.52 -4.05
C GLY A 245 27.29 -5.85 -3.76
N TYR A 246 26.61 -5.48 -4.85
CA TYR A 246 25.27 -4.88 -4.85
C TYR A 246 24.25 -5.89 -5.35
N GLY A 247 23.01 -5.81 -4.87
CA GLY A 247 21.91 -6.68 -5.29
C GLY A 247 20.99 -7.09 -4.15
N LEU A 248 20.41 -8.29 -4.25
CA LEU A 248 19.54 -8.82 -3.19
C LEU A 248 20.37 -9.53 -2.12
N TRP A 249 20.16 -9.11 -0.89
CA TRP A 249 20.78 -9.67 0.30
C TRP A 249 19.77 -10.45 1.11
N TYR A 250 20.09 -11.71 1.40
CA TYR A 250 19.39 -12.46 2.46
C TYR A 250 20.06 -12.17 3.80
N VAL A 251 19.28 -11.68 4.75
CA VAL A 251 19.70 -11.42 6.12
C VAL A 251 18.90 -12.34 7.06
N PRO A 252 19.53 -13.32 7.71
CA PRO A 252 18.83 -14.18 8.65
C PRO A 252 18.42 -13.40 9.90
N VAL A 253 17.33 -13.81 10.52
CA VAL A 253 16.92 -13.35 11.85
C VAL A 253 17.24 -14.40 12.89
N GLN A 254 17.56 -13.96 14.10
CA GLN A 254 17.63 -14.80 15.29
C GLN A 254 16.38 -14.51 16.11
N THR A 255 15.65 -15.56 16.44
CA THR A 255 14.49 -15.46 17.34
C THR A 255 14.94 -15.87 18.73
N ASP A 256 14.73 -15.01 19.71
CA ASP A 256 15.06 -15.23 21.11
C ASP A 256 13.93 -16.00 21.83
N ASP A 257 14.18 -16.42 23.07
CA ASP A 257 13.26 -17.26 23.86
C ASP A 257 11.93 -16.55 24.17
N ASP A 258 11.87 -15.21 24.12
CA ASP A 258 10.68 -14.40 24.30
C ASP A 258 9.86 -14.21 23.00
N GLY A 259 10.38 -14.71 21.87
CA GLY A 259 9.75 -14.60 20.55
C GLY A 259 10.15 -13.35 19.79
N SER A 260 11.00 -12.49 20.34
CA SER A 260 11.56 -11.36 19.60
C SER A 260 12.48 -11.85 18.48
N SER A 261 12.53 -11.14 17.37
CA SER A 261 13.36 -11.49 16.21
C SER A 261 14.27 -10.32 15.87
N THR A 262 15.58 -10.60 15.85
CA THR A 262 16.63 -9.63 15.56
C THR A 262 17.39 -10.02 14.30
N PRO A 263 17.63 -9.10 13.33
CA PRO A 263 18.43 -9.41 12.16
C PRO A 263 19.89 -9.65 12.54
N VAL A 264 20.54 -10.55 11.81
CA VAL A 264 21.96 -10.92 12.02
C VAL A 264 22.77 -10.53 10.77
N PRO A 265 23.12 -9.24 10.56
CA PRO A 265 23.79 -8.76 9.35
C PRO A 265 25.15 -9.39 9.12
N SER A 266 25.82 -9.87 10.18
CA SER A 266 27.10 -10.60 10.07
C SER A 266 26.98 -11.94 9.34
N ARG A 267 25.76 -12.47 9.18
CA ARG A 267 25.48 -13.73 8.46
C ARG A 267 24.77 -13.47 7.12
N ARG A 268 24.74 -12.21 6.68
CA ARG A 268 24.14 -11.84 5.39
C ARG A 268 24.79 -12.58 4.23
N GLN A 269 24.01 -12.77 3.18
CA GLN A 269 24.47 -13.40 1.94
C GLN A 269 23.95 -12.62 0.74
N LEU A 270 24.83 -12.26 -0.18
CA LEU A 270 24.42 -11.74 -1.49
C LEU A 270 23.88 -12.91 -2.31
N VAL A 271 22.56 -12.97 -2.47
CA VAL A 271 21.89 -14.11 -3.13
C VAL A 271 21.59 -13.86 -4.60
N TYR A 272 21.50 -12.58 -5.00
CA TYR A 272 21.36 -12.19 -6.40
C TYR A 272 22.17 -10.91 -6.67
N PRO A 273 23.34 -11.00 -7.33
CA PRO A 273 24.19 -9.85 -7.60
C PRO A 273 23.65 -9.00 -8.76
N LEU A 274 23.80 -7.69 -8.63
CA LEU A 274 23.48 -6.67 -9.63
C LEU A 274 24.70 -5.77 -9.87
N ASP A 275 24.71 -5.05 -10.98
CA ASP A 275 25.69 -4.01 -11.27
C ASP A 275 25.20 -2.66 -10.76
N ILE A 276 25.80 -2.16 -9.68
CA ILE A 276 25.39 -0.91 -9.01
C ILE A 276 25.42 0.31 -9.95
N THR A 277 26.26 0.28 -11.00
CA THR A 277 26.40 1.41 -11.92
C THR A 277 25.38 1.41 -13.06
N ARG A 278 24.67 0.29 -13.25
CA ARG A 278 23.77 0.11 -14.40
C ARG A 278 22.37 -0.36 -14.02
N GLN A 279 22.24 -1.11 -12.93
CA GLN A 279 21.02 -1.81 -12.57
C GLN A 279 20.46 -1.22 -11.27
N GLN A 280 19.48 -0.35 -11.40
CA GLN A 280 18.83 0.29 -10.26
C GLN A 280 17.57 -0.47 -9.88
N VAL A 281 17.48 -0.92 -8.63
CA VAL A 281 16.26 -1.57 -8.14
C VAL A 281 15.17 -0.52 -7.98
N VAL A 282 14.02 -0.77 -8.57
CA VAL A 282 12.85 0.13 -8.52
C VAL A 282 11.65 -0.49 -7.84
N THR A 283 11.58 -1.83 -7.76
CA THR A 283 10.62 -2.51 -6.88
C THR A 283 11.03 -3.96 -6.61
N LEU A 284 10.55 -4.50 -5.50
CA LEU A 284 10.78 -5.88 -5.08
C LEU A 284 9.50 -6.41 -4.44
N LYS A 285 8.95 -7.50 -4.98
CA LYS A 285 7.70 -8.11 -4.52
C LYS A 285 7.80 -9.63 -4.48
N GLN A 286 6.87 -10.28 -3.81
CA GLN A 286 6.68 -11.74 -3.87
C GLN A 286 5.18 -12.05 -3.89
N GLU A 287 4.81 -13.14 -4.50
CA GLU A 287 3.42 -13.57 -4.61
C GLU A 287 2.92 -14.14 -3.28
N GLU A 288 3.75 -14.94 -2.62
CA GLU A 288 3.49 -15.55 -1.32
C GLU A 288 4.81 -15.75 -0.57
N LEU A 289 4.74 -15.99 0.73
CA LEU A 289 5.93 -16.22 1.56
C LEU A 289 6.76 -17.40 1.03
N GLY A 290 7.99 -17.11 0.61
CA GLY A 290 8.89 -18.10 0.01
C GLY A 290 8.58 -18.49 -1.43
N GLY A 291 7.59 -17.86 -2.06
CA GLY A 291 7.25 -18.02 -3.47
C GLY A 291 8.18 -17.29 -4.43
N THR A 292 7.74 -17.12 -5.67
CA THR A 292 8.48 -16.38 -6.69
C THR A 292 8.74 -14.95 -6.25
N VAL A 293 10.00 -14.50 -6.37
CA VAL A 293 10.41 -13.13 -6.13
C VAL A 293 10.43 -12.37 -7.45
N TYR A 294 9.79 -11.23 -7.47
CA TYR A 294 9.70 -10.30 -8.60
C TYR A 294 10.59 -9.11 -8.31
N LEU A 295 11.68 -9.02 -9.04
CA LEU A 295 12.67 -7.96 -8.98
C LEU A 295 12.55 -7.09 -10.22
N MET A 296 12.21 -5.83 -10.06
CA MET A 296 12.21 -4.88 -11.16
C MET A 296 13.36 -3.91 -11.02
N THR A 297 14.07 -3.70 -12.13
CA THR A 297 15.22 -2.80 -12.21
C THR A 297 15.06 -1.83 -13.39
N GLN A 298 15.64 -0.67 -13.24
CA GLN A 298 15.90 0.24 -14.36
C GLN A 298 17.34 0.04 -14.84
N GLU A 299 17.53 -0.21 -16.14
CA GLU A 299 18.82 -0.54 -16.76
C GLU A 299 18.96 0.18 -18.09
N ASP A 300 19.97 1.04 -18.21
CA ASP A 300 20.22 1.79 -19.45
C ASP A 300 18.95 2.49 -20.02
N GLY A 301 18.09 3.01 -19.12
CA GLY A 301 16.82 3.67 -19.49
C GLY A 301 15.67 2.71 -19.85
N GLN A 302 15.79 1.42 -19.57
CA GLN A 302 14.75 0.42 -19.77
C GLN A 302 14.31 -0.18 -18.43
N LEU A 303 13.04 -0.52 -18.30
CA LEU A 303 12.53 -1.32 -17.20
C LEU A 303 12.68 -2.80 -17.52
N VAL A 304 13.25 -3.54 -16.57
CA VAL A 304 13.45 -4.99 -16.67
C VAL A 304 12.84 -5.67 -15.45
N LEU A 305 11.94 -6.60 -15.69
CA LEU A 305 11.33 -7.44 -14.65
C LEU A 305 12.02 -8.81 -14.66
N ARG A 306 12.52 -9.24 -13.50
CA ARG A 306 13.08 -10.56 -13.27
C ARG A 306 12.24 -11.34 -12.31
N LEU A 307 11.94 -12.58 -12.69
CA LEU A 307 11.31 -13.56 -11.85
C LEU A 307 12.39 -14.50 -11.31
N LEU A 308 12.51 -14.58 -10.00
CA LEU A 308 13.49 -15.42 -9.34
C LEU A 308 12.78 -16.53 -8.55
N GLU A 309 13.33 -17.74 -8.59
CA GLU A 309 12.82 -18.87 -7.84
C GLU A 309 12.97 -18.64 -6.34
N GLY A 310 11.89 -18.78 -5.59
CA GLY A 310 11.92 -18.65 -4.12
C GLY A 310 12.94 -19.59 -3.47
N GLY A 311 13.66 -19.08 -2.49
CA GLY A 311 14.69 -19.82 -1.74
C GLY A 311 16.02 -20.04 -2.44
N THR A 312 16.05 -20.20 -3.78
CA THR A 312 17.31 -20.39 -4.54
C THR A 312 17.75 -19.10 -5.25
N TYR A 313 16.79 -18.18 -5.48
CA TYR A 313 16.99 -16.92 -6.23
C TYR A 313 17.55 -17.08 -7.63
N ARG A 314 17.40 -18.28 -8.19
CA ARG A 314 17.76 -18.56 -9.58
C ARG A 314 16.82 -17.83 -10.53
N LEU A 315 17.38 -17.18 -11.55
CA LEU A 315 16.57 -16.53 -12.57
C LEU A 315 15.69 -17.55 -13.31
N LEU A 316 14.38 -17.33 -13.26
CA LEU A 316 13.37 -18.11 -13.99
C LEU A 316 13.04 -17.46 -15.33
N GLN A 317 12.83 -16.13 -15.31
CA GLN A 317 12.49 -15.35 -16.49
C GLN A 317 12.98 -13.91 -16.36
N GLU A 318 13.31 -13.31 -17.50
CA GLU A 318 13.64 -11.90 -17.62
C GLU A 318 12.80 -11.28 -18.74
N LEU A 319 12.20 -10.13 -18.47
CA LEU A 319 11.29 -9.43 -19.38
C LEU A 319 11.67 -7.96 -19.46
N SER A 320 11.87 -7.45 -20.68
CA SER A 320 11.96 -6.01 -20.90
C SER A 320 10.54 -5.44 -21.02
N LEU A 321 10.23 -4.43 -20.19
CA LEU A 321 8.91 -3.79 -20.16
C LEU A 321 8.84 -2.53 -21.02
N GLY A 322 9.99 -2.06 -21.55
CA GLY A 322 10.07 -0.83 -22.33
C GLY A 322 10.83 0.29 -21.60
N PRO A 323 10.75 1.52 -22.12
CA PRO A 323 11.46 2.65 -21.54
C PRO A 323 11.04 2.92 -20.09
N ALA A 324 12.01 3.22 -19.23
CA ALA A 324 11.76 3.75 -17.91
C ALA A 324 11.31 5.22 -17.98
N ALA A 325 10.65 5.74 -16.94
CA ALA A 325 10.37 7.15 -16.83
C ALA A 325 11.67 7.99 -16.78
N GLU A 326 11.60 9.21 -17.29
CA GLU A 326 12.79 10.10 -17.34
C GLU A 326 13.16 10.65 -15.96
N ASP A 327 12.16 10.87 -15.09
CA ASP A 327 12.33 11.35 -13.72
C ASP A 327 12.07 10.21 -12.73
N SER A 328 12.51 10.36 -11.48
CA SER A 328 12.40 9.36 -10.41
C SER A 328 10.94 8.97 -10.12
N ALA A 329 10.35 8.19 -11.02
CA ALA A 329 8.99 7.71 -10.90
C ALA A 329 8.88 6.64 -9.81
N SER A 330 7.76 6.66 -9.10
CA SER A 330 7.38 5.54 -8.25
C SER A 330 6.85 4.41 -9.13
N TYR A 331 7.40 3.22 -8.97
CA TYR A 331 6.98 2.02 -9.68
C TYR A 331 6.27 1.07 -8.71
N ASP A 332 5.06 0.71 -9.06
CA ASP A 332 4.28 -0.29 -8.32
C ASP A 332 4.04 -1.54 -9.15
N LEU A 333 4.07 -2.68 -8.47
CA LEU A 333 3.87 -3.99 -9.06
C LEU A 333 2.71 -4.69 -8.35
N THR A 334 1.68 -5.05 -9.07
CA THR A 334 0.56 -5.86 -8.59
C THR A 334 0.58 -7.23 -9.24
N ILE A 335 0.69 -8.29 -8.43
CA ILE A 335 0.72 -9.68 -8.87
C ILE A 335 -0.65 -10.29 -8.56
N ARG A 336 -1.23 -10.95 -9.55
CA ARG A 336 -2.49 -11.70 -9.41
C ARG A 336 -2.37 -13.05 -10.09
N ASP A 337 -3.31 -13.95 -9.79
CA ASP A 337 -3.34 -15.25 -10.44
C ASP A 337 -3.50 -15.08 -11.96
N GLY A 338 -2.44 -15.41 -12.68
CA GLY A 338 -2.39 -15.37 -14.15
C GLY A 338 -1.99 -14.06 -14.79
N PHE A 339 -1.78 -12.95 -14.06
CA PHE A 339 -1.32 -11.69 -14.64
C PHE A 339 -0.54 -10.80 -13.66
N ILE A 340 0.19 -9.85 -14.22
CA ILE A 340 0.93 -8.82 -13.49
C ILE A 340 0.56 -7.47 -14.07
N VAL A 341 0.36 -6.47 -13.20
CA VAL A 341 0.21 -5.06 -13.60
C VAL A 341 1.37 -4.27 -13.00
N VAL A 342 2.06 -3.54 -13.84
CA VAL A 342 3.08 -2.56 -13.45
C VAL A 342 2.52 -1.17 -13.65
N LEU A 343 2.60 -0.34 -12.63
CA LEU A 343 2.08 1.03 -12.60
C LEU A 343 3.24 2.02 -12.46
N TRP A 344 3.27 3.07 -13.27
CA TRP A 344 4.18 4.22 -13.14
C TRP A 344 3.65 5.43 -13.93
N ASP A 345 3.85 6.63 -13.44
CA ASP A 345 3.60 7.91 -14.14
C ASP A 345 2.30 7.95 -14.97
N ASN A 346 1.19 7.57 -14.37
CA ASN A 346 -0.11 7.47 -15.06
C ASN A 346 -0.09 6.52 -16.26
N GLN A 347 0.74 5.50 -16.22
CA GLN A 347 0.74 4.40 -17.18
C GLN A 347 0.58 3.06 -16.47
N LEU A 348 0.01 2.10 -17.18
CA LEU A 348 -0.05 0.72 -16.76
C LEU A 348 0.50 -0.20 -17.85
N THR A 349 1.23 -1.21 -17.42
CA THR A 349 1.68 -2.32 -18.28
C THR A 349 1.06 -3.61 -17.77
N VAL A 350 0.45 -4.36 -18.66
CA VAL A 350 -0.15 -5.65 -18.35
C VAL A 350 0.70 -6.77 -18.94
N LEU A 351 0.99 -7.76 -18.08
CA LEU A 351 1.63 -9.01 -18.49
C LEU A 351 0.68 -10.15 -18.14
N SER A 352 0.48 -11.07 -19.06
CA SER A 352 -0.30 -12.28 -18.80
C SER A 352 0.57 -13.54 -18.82
N ARG A 353 0.09 -14.56 -18.11
CA ARG A 353 0.80 -15.83 -17.94
C ARG A 353 0.35 -16.85 -18.99
N THR A 354 1.32 -17.47 -19.66
CA THR A 354 1.14 -18.61 -20.54
C THR A 354 1.84 -19.85 -19.99
N GLU A 355 1.83 -20.95 -20.74
CA GLU A 355 2.62 -22.15 -20.43
C GLU A 355 4.14 -21.89 -20.44
N GLU A 356 4.60 -20.89 -21.21
CA GLU A 356 6.01 -20.54 -21.35
C GLU A 356 6.48 -19.50 -20.31
N GLY A 357 5.57 -18.95 -19.51
CA GLY A 357 5.81 -17.90 -18.54
C GLY A 357 4.98 -16.64 -18.81
N TYR A 358 5.42 -15.52 -18.28
CA TYR A 358 4.77 -14.22 -18.52
C TYR A 358 5.23 -13.60 -19.83
N HIS A 359 4.34 -12.89 -20.49
CA HIS A 359 4.63 -12.04 -21.65
C HIS A 359 3.92 -10.70 -21.51
N LEU A 360 4.50 -9.67 -22.09
CA LEU A 360 3.95 -8.32 -22.11
C LEU A 360 2.82 -8.30 -23.15
N ASP A 361 1.61 -7.96 -22.70
CA ASP A 361 0.45 -7.82 -23.58
C ASP A 361 0.36 -6.40 -24.13
N TYR A 362 0.38 -5.39 -23.27
CA TYR A 362 0.33 -4.00 -23.68
C TYR A 362 0.78 -3.06 -22.56
N THR A 363 1.06 -1.81 -22.97
CA THR A 363 1.23 -0.65 -22.11
C THR A 363 0.29 0.45 -22.58
N CYS A 364 -0.43 1.08 -21.67
CA CYS A 364 -1.33 2.17 -22.00
C CYS A 364 -1.39 3.23 -20.86
N PRO A 365 -1.83 4.47 -21.15
CA PRO A 365 -2.04 5.47 -20.12
C PRO A 365 -3.22 5.10 -19.22
N THR A 366 -3.12 5.45 -17.93
CA THR A 366 -4.24 5.39 -16.99
C THR A 366 -5.09 6.65 -17.09
N GLN A 367 -6.34 6.54 -16.67
CA GLN A 367 -7.25 7.68 -16.55
C GLN A 367 -7.27 8.18 -15.10
N THR A 368 -7.29 9.50 -14.92
CA THR A 368 -7.53 10.10 -13.60
C THR A 368 -9.01 10.37 -13.42
N ALA A 369 -9.57 9.94 -12.31
CA ALA A 369 -10.91 10.32 -11.86
C ALA A 369 -10.78 11.44 -10.81
N TYR A 370 -11.51 12.51 -10.97
CA TYR A 370 -11.56 13.64 -10.03
C TYR A 370 -12.86 13.59 -9.25
N VAL A 371 -12.78 13.59 -7.93
CA VAL A 371 -13.94 13.49 -7.04
C VAL A 371 -14.11 14.79 -6.26
N THR A 372 -15.28 15.43 -6.44
CA THR A 372 -15.70 16.61 -5.68
C THR A 372 -17.07 16.33 -5.04
N GLY A 373 -17.09 16.06 -3.73
CA GLY A 373 -18.32 15.64 -3.06
C GLY A 373 -18.86 14.34 -3.68
N TYR A 374 -20.06 14.39 -4.29
CA TYR A 374 -20.70 13.26 -4.99
C TYR A 374 -20.54 13.30 -6.51
N THR A 375 -19.82 14.29 -7.00
CA THR A 375 -19.57 14.45 -8.44
C THR A 375 -18.25 13.79 -8.80
N VAL A 376 -18.23 13.09 -9.92
CA VAL A 376 -17.02 12.51 -10.50
C VAL A 376 -16.85 13.04 -11.92
N SER A 377 -15.63 13.44 -12.26
CA SER A 377 -15.26 13.82 -13.63
C SER A 377 -14.01 13.05 -14.03
N PHE A 378 -13.93 12.67 -15.29
CA PHE A 378 -12.71 12.14 -15.90
C PHE A 378 -11.94 13.22 -16.69
N THR A 379 -12.38 14.46 -16.59
CA THR A 379 -11.69 15.61 -17.16
C THR A 379 -11.03 16.41 -16.04
N ASP A 380 -9.81 16.86 -16.25
CA ASP A 380 -9.09 17.70 -15.30
C ASP A 380 -9.85 19.02 -15.06
N PRO A 381 -10.28 19.30 -13.82
CA PRO A 381 -11.01 20.54 -13.51
C PRO A 381 -10.18 21.80 -13.75
N GLU A 382 -8.85 21.77 -13.67
CA GLU A 382 -8.00 22.91 -14.01
C GLU A 382 -8.09 23.28 -15.50
N LEU A 383 -8.27 22.27 -16.37
CA LEU A 383 -8.47 22.50 -17.79
C LEU A 383 -9.84 23.13 -18.09
N GLU A 384 -10.84 22.88 -17.26
CA GLU A 384 -12.19 23.43 -17.39
C GLU A 384 -12.38 24.76 -16.68
N LYS A 385 -11.36 25.33 -16.05
CA LYS A 385 -11.41 26.55 -15.23
C LYS A 385 -12.47 26.52 -14.11
N GLN A 386 -12.72 25.36 -13.54
CA GLN A 386 -13.44 25.24 -12.29
C GLN A 386 -12.44 25.43 -11.17
N ASP A 387 -12.58 26.52 -10.42
CA ASP A 387 -11.82 26.83 -9.19
C ASP A 387 -12.25 25.88 -8.03
N ASP A 388 -12.28 24.58 -8.26
CA ASP A 388 -12.70 23.61 -7.26
C ASP A 388 -11.46 23.10 -6.51
N GLU A 389 -11.02 23.88 -5.52
CA GLU A 389 -9.87 23.60 -4.66
C GLU A 389 -10.01 22.26 -3.88
N ASP A 390 -11.20 21.63 -3.91
CA ASP A 390 -11.53 20.42 -3.17
C ASP A 390 -11.54 19.14 -4.04
N ALA A 391 -11.19 19.21 -5.32
CA ALA A 391 -11.20 18.05 -6.21
C ALA A 391 -10.01 17.12 -5.90
N MET A 392 -10.31 15.88 -5.51
CA MET A 392 -9.30 14.87 -5.23
C MET A 392 -9.05 13.97 -6.45
N PRO A 393 -7.82 13.91 -6.98
CA PRO A 393 -7.48 13.01 -8.07
C PRO A 393 -7.30 11.57 -7.59
N TYR A 394 -7.82 10.63 -8.37
CA TYR A 394 -7.64 9.20 -8.19
C TYR A 394 -7.15 8.57 -9.49
N THR A 395 -6.02 7.90 -9.43
CA THR A 395 -5.47 7.09 -10.51
C THR A 395 -5.45 5.62 -10.09
N VAL A 396 -5.31 4.72 -11.04
CA VAL A 396 -5.13 3.30 -10.75
C VAL A 396 -3.98 3.11 -9.77
N ALA A 397 -4.23 2.35 -8.71
CA ALA A 397 -3.27 2.10 -7.64
C ALA A 397 -3.18 0.58 -7.33
N PRO A 398 -2.08 0.11 -6.73
CA PRO A 398 -1.86 -1.31 -6.44
C PRO A 398 -2.93 -1.94 -5.55
N ASN A 399 -3.56 -1.14 -4.70
CA ASN A 399 -4.62 -1.54 -3.79
C ASN A 399 -6.01 -1.63 -4.44
N PHE A 400 -6.14 -1.37 -5.74
CA PHE A 400 -7.41 -1.54 -6.44
C PHE A 400 -7.67 -3.02 -6.75
N ALA A 401 -8.95 -3.40 -6.81
CA ALA A 401 -9.33 -4.70 -7.35
C ALA A 401 -8.98 -4.77 -8.83
N MET A 402 -8.42 -5.88 -9.26
CA MET A 402 -8.03 -6.07 -10.65
C MET A 402 -8.44 -7.46 -11.13
N ALA A 403 -8.94 -7.53 -12.35
CA ALA A 403 -9.24 -8.78 -13.05
C ALA A 403 -8.86 -8.65 -14.53
N TYR A 404 -8.23 -9.68 -15.08
CA TYR A 404 -7.77 -9.68 -16.47
C TYR A 404 -8.33 -10.86 -17.24
N GLN A 405 -8.86 -10.60 -18.42
CA GLN A 405 -9.32 -11.64 -19.36
C GLN A 405 -9.29 -11.13 -20.81
N ASP A 406 -8.82 -11.94 -21.73
CA ASP A 406 -8.86 -11.71 -23.18
C ASP A 406 -8.33 -10.34 -23.62
N GLY A 407 -7.21 -9.89 -23.04
CA GLY A 407 -6.59 -8.61 -23.38
C GLY A 407 -7.24 -7.39 -22.71
N LYS A 408 -8.20 -7.59 -21.80
CA LYS A 408 -8.85 -6.52 -21.04
C LYS A 408 -8.52 -6.60 -19.57
N LEU A 409 -8.10 -5.49 -18.98
CA LEU A 409 -7.90 -5.32 -17.55
C LEU A 409 -9.07 -4.51 -16.98
N ALA A 410 -9.82 -5.10 -16.06
CA ALA A 410 -10.78 -4.39 -15.24
C ALA A 410 -10.12 -3.96 -13.91
N VAL A 411 -10.39 -2.75 -13.50
CA VAL A 411 -9.88 -2.17 -12.26
C VAL A 411 -11.04 -1.55 -11.51
N ALA A 412 -11.18 -1.80 -10.20
CA ALA A 412 -12.23 -1.19 -9.40
C ALA A 412 -11.74 -0.81 -8.00
N ALA A 413 -12.28 0.29 -7.50
CA ALA A 413 -11.99 0.77 -6.15
C ALA A 413 -13.18 1.54 -5.56
N TYR A 414 -13.15 1.69 -4.26
CA TYR A 414 -13.93 2.74 -3.59
C TYR A 414 -13.07 3.97 -3.50
N ILE A 415 -13.58 5.06 -4.03
CA ILE A 415 -12.93 6.36 -3.99
C ILE A 415 -13.82 7.35 -3.24
N GLY A 416 -13.25 8.38 -2.65
CA GLY A 416 -14.01 9.39 -1.94
C GLY A 416 -13.11 10.33 -1.15
N ASN A 417 -13.64 11.50 -0.83
CA ASN A 417 -12.92 12.44 0.01
C ASN A 417 -13.05 12.05 1.50
N SER A 418 -12.21 12.64 2.35
CA SER A 418 -12.17 12.44 3.80
C SER A 418 -13.52 12.70 4.51
N SER A 419 -14.50 13.26 3.82
CA SER A 419 -15.81 13.65 4.36
C SER A 419 -16.90 12.61 4.19
N MET A 420 -16.60 11.36 3.81
CA MET A 420 -17.57 10.26 3.85
C MET A 420 -18.30 9.90 2.54
N VAL A 421 -17.92 10.45 1.41
CA VAL A 421 -18.52 10.02 0.15
C VAL A 421 -17.88 8.70 -0.29
N CYS A 422 -18.70 7.70 -0.50
CA CYS A 422 -18.29 6.44 -1.11
C CYS A 422 -18.71 6.46 -2.58
N VAL A 423 -17.76 6.47 -3.48
CA VAL A 423 -17.97 6.28 -4.91
C VAL A 423 -17.31 4.97 -5.31
N LEU A 424 -18.02 4.14 -6.02
CA LEU A 424 -17.50 2.94 -6.62
C LEU A 424 -17.04 3.27 -8.03
N LEU A 425 -15.74 3.23 -8.24
CA LEU A 425 -15.10 3.43 -9.54
C LEU A 425 -14.85 2.07 -10.17
N LEU A 426 -15.14 1.94 -11.45
CA LEU A 426 -14.79 0.82 -12.29
C LEU A 426 -14.23 1.34 -13.61
N GLU A 427 -13.11 0.79 -14.04
CA GLU A 427 -12.44 1.12 -15.29
C GLU A 427 -12.06 -0.16 -16.02
N VAL A 428 -12.17 -0.17 -17.34
CA VAL A 428 -11.75 -1.27 -18.20
C VAL A 428 -10.76 -0.75 -19.24
N TYR A 429 -9.58 -1.32 -19.25
CA TYR A 429 -8.47 -0.98 -20.14
C TYR A 429 -8.21 -2.05 -21.17
N GLY A 430 -7.69 -1.66 -22.31
CA GLY A 430 -7.15 -2.53 -23.34
C GLY A 430 -5.90 -1.92 -23.99
N PRO A 431 -5.40 -2.53 -25.08
CA PRO A 431 -4.18 -2.04 -25.75
C PRO A 431 -4.25 -0.58 -26.23
N GLU A 432 -5.44 -0.05 -26.46
CA GLU A 432 -5.67 1.32 -26.92
C GLU A 432 -5.88 2.32 -25.76
N GLY A 433 -5.80 1.86 -24.50
CA GLY A 433 -6.05 2.65 -23.29
C GLY A 433 -7.42 2.34 -22.67
N LEU A 434 -8.02 3.36 -22.04
CA LEU A 434 -9.33 3.24 -21.40
C LEU A 434 -10.42 2.96 -22.43
N LEU A 435 -11.13 1.84 -22.26
CA LEU A 435 -12.26 1.42 -23.11
C LEU A 435 -13.60 1.86 -22.50
N TYR A 436 -13.71 1.76 -21.19
CA TYR A 436 -14.92 2.08 -20.43
C TYR A 436 -14.58 2.48 -19.01
N ALA A 437 -15.27 3.48 -18.47
CA ALA A 437 -15.24 3.78 -17.05
C ALA A 437 -16.61 4.22 -16.55
N THR A 438 -16.94 3.83 -15.33
CA THR A 438 -18.14 4.25 -14.64
C THR A 438 -17.87 4.51 -13.17
N ALA A 439 -18.46 5.58 -12.66
CA ALA A 439 -18.45 5.94 -11.25
C ALA A 439 -19.88 5.91 -10.72
N ARG A 440 -20.11 5.15 -9.65
CA ARG A 440 -21.43 4.91 -9.08
C ARG A 440 -21.47 5.29 -7.61
N VAL A 441 -22.52 6.03 -7.22
CA VAL A 441 -22.79 6.39 -5.83
C VAL A 441 -23.85 5.46 -5.26
N PRO A 442 -23.53 4.66 -4.24
CA PRO A 442 -24.51 3.83 -3.57
C PRO A 442 -25.48 4.68 -2.74
N SER A 443 -26.77 4.43 -2.86
CA SER A 443 -27.79 5.10 -2.08
C SER A 443 -28.87 4.14 -1.59
N VAL A 444 -29.46 4.45 -0.45
CA VAL A 444 -30.55 3.69 0.15
C VAL A 444 -31.78 4.56 0.24
N GLU A 445 -32.92 4.09 -0.30
CA GLU A 445 -34.13 4.88 -0.36
C GLU A 445 -34.68 5.27 1.04
N ARG A 446 -34.98 6.54 1.19
CA ARG A 446 -35.97 7.20 2.09
C ARG A 446 -35.62 7.64 3.50
N GLN A 447 -34.59 7.18 4.18
CA GLN A 447 -34.34 7.68 5.55
C GLN A 447 -32.86 7.89 5.91
N PHE A 448 -31.98 7.49 5.03
CA PHE A 448 -30.56 7.55 5.30
C PHE A 448 -29.93 8.35 4.17
N ALA A 449 -29.30 9.46 4.52
CA ALA A 449 -28.52 10.22 3.59
C ALA A 449 -27.40 9.33 3.03
N ALA A 450 -27.03 9.55 1.79
CA ALA A 450 -25.89 8.87 1.14
C ALA A 450 -24.61 8.92 1.99
N ASP A 451 -24.46 9.98 2.76
CA ASP A 451 -23.36 10.25 3.70
C ASP A 451 -23.14 9.16 4.77
N ASN A 452 -24.08 8.24 4.95
CA ASN A 452 -23.98 7.17 5.94
C ASN A 452 -23.70 5.79 5.34
N VAL A 453 -23.58 5.69 4.02
CA VAL A 453 -23.31 4.42 3.32
C VAL A 453 -21.82 4.38 3.01
N ARG A 454 -21.13 3.38 3.56
CA ARG A 454 -19.66 3.22 3.41
C ARG A 454 -19.31 1.82 2.96
N PRO A 455 -18.16 1.66 2.30
CA PRO A 455 -17.58 0.35 2.08
C PRO A 455 -17.36 -0.34 3.42
N MET A 456 -17.60 -1.63 3.46
CA MET A 456 -17.38 -2.41 4.68
C MET A 456 -16.37 -3.53 4.44
N TRP A 457 -15.45 -3.64 5.37
CA TRP A 457 -14.61 -4.81 5.50
C TRP A 457 -15.47 -6.02 5.85
N VAL A 458 -15.27 -7.09 5.14
CA VAL A 458 -15.74 -8.40 5.57
C VAL A 458 -14.59 -9.39 5.45
N ARG A 459 -14.05 -9.73 6.59
CA ARG A 459 -13.12 -10.84 6.69
C ARG A 459 -13.90 -12.14 6.47
N GLU A 460 -13.58 -12.86 5.41
CA GLU A 460 -13.74 -14.31 5.40
C GLU A 460 -12.49 -14.91 6.03
N ASP A 461 -12.63 -15.95 6.88
CA ASP A 461 -11.58 -16.60 7.68
C ASP A 461 -10.44 -17.24 6.86
N LYS A 462 -10.00 -16.59 5.82
CA LYS A 462 -8.87 -17.04 5.02
C LYS A 462 -7.66 -16.20 5.37
N LYS A 463 -6.54 -16.88 5.61
CA LYS A 463 -5.22 -16.26 5.57
C LYS A 463 -5.16 -15.41 4.30
N ALA A 464 -5.26 -14.10 4.46
CA ALA A 464 -5.08 -13.22 3.33
C ALA A 464 -3.66 -13.46 2.83
N PRO A 465 -3.47 -13.70 1.54
CA PRO A 465 -2.15 -13.54 0.97
C PRO A 465 -1.68 -12.13 1.29
N PHE A 466 -0.39 -11.90 1.29
CA PHE A 466 0.22 -10.62 1.66
C PHE A 466 -0.64 -9.44 1.24
N PRO A 467 -0.96 -8.51 2.16
CA PRO A 467 -1.73 -7.34 1.81
C PRO A 467 -0.86 -6.41 0.97
N GLU A 468 -0.97 -6.50 -0.32
CA GLU A 468 -0.51 -5.44 -1.22
C GLU A 468 -1.46 -4.23 -1.18
N ALA A 469 -2.59 -4.38 -0.53
CA ALA A 469 -3.59 -3.35 -0.37
C ALA A 469 -3.34 -2.58 0.91
N ASP A 470 -3.45 -1.27 0.85
CA ASP A 470 -3.67 -0.45 2.03
C ASP A 470 -4.87 -1.02 2.79
N ILE A 471 -4.59 -1.51 3.98
CA ILE A 471 -5.51 -2.26 4.81
C ILE A 471 -6.72 -1.42 5.22
N SER A 472 -6.62 -0.12 5.12
CA SER A 472 -7.68 0.84 5.46
C SER A 472 -8.82 0.91 4.46
N THR A 473 -8.64 0.37 3.23
CA THR A 473 -9.66 0.52 2.17
C THR A 473 -10.25 -0.82 1.76
N PRO A 474 -11.55 -1.07 1.95
CA PRO A 474 -12.22 -2.26 1.45
C PRO A 474 -12.14 -2.30 -0.08
N ILE A 475 -11.89 -3.48 -0.63
CA ILE A 475 -11.69 -3.69 -2.06
C ILE A 475 -12.91 -4.46 -2.61
N PRO A 476 -13.53 -4.04 -3.73
CA PRO A 476 -14.52 -4.84 -4.41
C PRO A 476 -13.88 -6.10 -5.01
N GLU A 477 -14.69 -7.12 -5.27
CA GLU A 477 -14.28 -8.34 -5.98
C GLU A 477 -14.64 -8.21 -7.44
N LEU A 478 -13.70 -8.42 -8.34
CA LEU A 478 -13.93 -8.43 -9.79
C LEU A 478 -13.77 -9.83 -10.34
N THR A 479 -14.69 -10.23 -11.19
CA THR A 479 -14.63 -11.52 -11.92
C THR A 479 -15.15 -11.38 -13.33
N TRP A 480 -14.48 -12.04 -14.29
CA TRP A 480 -15.00 -12.22 -15.63
C TRP A 480 -15.71 -13.57 -15.73
N GLU A 481 -16.86 -13.60 -16.41
CA GLU A 481 -17.50 -14.87 -16.78
C GLU A 481 -16.58 -15.65 -17.73
N LYS A 482 -16.47 -16.96 -17.48
CA LYS A 482 -15.66 -17.87 -18.31
C LYS A 482 -16.42 -18.31 -19.54
#